data_92f302b9ecd14b3b01308e6a62c04b49
#
_entry.id   92f302b9ecd14b3b01308e6a62c04b49
#
_cell.length_a   1.000
_cell.length_b   1.000
_cell.length_c   1.000
_cell.angle_alpha   90.00
_cell.angle_beta   90.00
_cell.angle_gamma   90.00
#
_symmetry.space_group_name_H-M   'P 1'
#
loop_
_entity.id
_entity.type
_entity.pdbx_description
1 polymer ?
#
loop_
_entity_poly.entity_id
_entity_poly.type
_entity_poly.pdbx_seq_one_letter_code
_entity_poly.pdbx_strand_id
1 'polypeptide(L)'
;MIKLYDEGVYLVNGDAIVKESESEKVEKLTGKKVNKEEAKKGTIAYSILESHNTSSDMNKLKIKFDAMASHDITYVGIIQTAKASGMKKFPIPYVLTNCHNSL
;
A
#
# COMPACT_ATOMS: atom_id res chain seq x y z
N MET A 1 6.99 -16.21 -17.49
CA MET A 1 6.16 -17.06 -16.59
C MET A 1 5.85 -16.30 -15.31
N ILE A 2 4.62 -16.35 -14.85
CA ILE A 2 4.23 -15.75 -13.57
C ILE A 2 4.58 -16.70 -12.45
N LYS A 3 5.29 -16.19 -11.44
CA LYS A 3 5.58 -16.92 -10.20
C LYS A 3 4.84 -16.24 -9.05
N LEU A 4 4.24 -17.05 -8.19
CA LEU A 4 3.56 -16.58 -6.98
C LEU A 4 4.39 -16.96 -5.76
N TYR A 5 4.43 -16.04 -4.79
CA TYR A 5 5.13 -16.25 -3.53
C TYR A 5 4.11 -16.12 -2.40
N ASP A 6 4.15 -17.05 -1.46
CA ASP A 6 3.24 -17.07 -0.31
C ASP A 6 3.91 -16.57 0.98
N GLU A 7 5.11 -16.05 0.86
CA GLU A 7 5.85 -15.44 1.97
C GLU A 7 6.46 -14.11 1.53
N GLY A 8 7.05 -13.37 2.44
CA GLY A 8 7.79 -12.16 2.13
C GLY A 8 9.00 -12.44 1.25
N VAL A 9 9.35 -11.47 0.40
CA VAL A 9 10.51 -11.57 -0.49
C VAL A 9 11.37 -10.32 -0.39
N TYR A 10 12.68 -10.48 -0.69
CA TYR A 10 13.60 -9.36 -0.87
C TYR A 10 13.82 -9.12 -2.35
N LEU A 11 13.80 -7.88 -2.77
CA LEU A 11 14.23 -7.49 -4.11
C LEU A 11 15.69 -7.03 -4.01
N VAL A 12 16.57 -7.77 -4.64
CA VAL A 12 18.02 -7.56 -4.55
C VAL A 12 18.50 -6.93 -5.86
N ASN A 13 19.18 -5.78 -5.76
CA ASN A 13 19.76 -5.05 -6.89
C ASN A 13 18.74 -4.74 -8.01
N GLY A 14 17.47 -4.70 -7.66
CA GLY A 14 16.39 -4.35 -8.60
C GLY A 14 15.94 -5.47 -9.53
N ASP A 15 16.57 -6.65 -9.50
CA ASP A 15 16.26 -7.70 -10.47
C ASP A 15 16.13 -9.11 -9.88
N ALA A 16 16.71 -9.39 -8.73
CA ALA A 16 16.68 -10.72 -8.13
C ALA A 16 15.67 -10.76 -6.96
N ILE A 17 14.80 -11.78 -6.96
CA ILE A 17 13.85 -12.01 -5.88
C ILE A 17 14.34 -13.16 -5.02
N VAL A 18 14.48 -12.91 -3.71
CA VAL A 18 14.93 -13.88 -2.73
C VAL A 18 13.86 -14.05 -1.66
N LYS A 19 13.44 -15.28 -1.39
CA LYS A 19 12.44 -15.56 -0.35
C LYS A 19 12.99 -15.21 1.03
N GLU A 20 12.12 -14.75 1.90
CA GLU A 20 12.46 -14.43 3.29
C GLU A 20 13.13 -15.60 4.01
N SER A 21 12.65 -16.83 3.77
CA SER A 21 13.22 -18.07 4.35
C SER A 21 14.61 -18.40 3.83
N GLU A 22 15.04 -17.79 2.75
CA GLU A 22 16.34 -18.02 2.11
C GLU A 22 17.22 -16.76 2.18
N SER A 23 17.17 -16.04 3.29
CA SER A 23 17.85 -14.74 3.44
C SER A 23 19.37 -14.80 3.27
N GLU A 24 20.00 -15.98 3.48
CA GLU A 24 21.43 -16.13 3.24
C GLU A 24 21.82 -15.94 1.77
N LYS A 25 20.88 -16.09 0.85
CA LYS A 25 21.14 -15.81 -0.57
C LYS A 25 21.34 -14.33 -0.84
N VAL A 26 20.72 -13.47 -0.04
CA VAL A 26 20.93 -12.01 -0.12
C VAL A 26 22.37 -11.67 0.23
N GLU A 27 22.91 -12.29 1.28
CA GLU A 27 24.31 -12.11 1.67
C GLU A 27 25.28 -12.56 0.57
N LYS A 28 24.97 -13.67 -0.10
CA LYS A 28 25.78 -14.15 -1.23
C LYS A 28 25.77 -13.20 -2.42
N LEU A 29 24.63 -12.52 -2.67
CA LEU A 29 24.47 -11.62 -3.79
C LEU A 29 25.03 -10.22 -3.53
N THR A 30 24.96 -9.76 -2.29
CA THR A 30 25.32 -8.38 -1.92
C THR A 30 26.59 -8.29 -1.08
N GLY A 31 27.05 -9.40 -0.50
CA GLY A 31 28.17 -9.41 0.43
C GLY A 31 27.81 -8.89 1.82
N LYS A 32 26.56 -8.59 2.08
CA LYS A 32 26.09 -8.08 3.37
C LYS A 32 24.91 -8.88 3.87
N LYS A 33 24.87 -9.14 5.19
CA LYS A 33 23.70 -9.72 5.83
C LYS A 33 22.50 -8.81 5.70
N VAL A 34 21.35 -9.39 5.35
CA VAL A 34 20.11 -8.65 5.32
C VAL A 34 19.50 -8.61 6.72
N ASN A 35 18.98 -7.42 7.10
CA ASN A 35 18.19 -7.24 8.30
C ASN A 35 16.78 -6.91 7.83
N LYS A 36 15.81 -7.81 8.12
CA LYS A 36 14.41 -7.64 7.70
C LYS A 36 13.82 -6.32 8.17
N GLU A 37 14.09 -5.90 9.41
CA GLU A 37 13.55 -4.67 9.97
C GLU A 37 14.09 -3.42 9.27
N GLU A 38 15.34 -3.46 8.83
CA GLU A 38 15.92 -2.36 8.05
C GLU A 38 15.48 -2.42 6.59
N ALA A 39 15.39 -3.62 6.02
CA ALA A 39 15.02 -3.80 4.61
C ALA A 39 13.60 -3.34 4.32
N LYS A 40 12.63 -3.60 5.22
CA LYS A 40 11.24 -3.17 5.03
C LYS A 40 11.10 -1.65 4.94
N LYS A 41 12.00 -0.90 5.57
CA LYS A 41 12.00 0.57 5.53
C LYS A 41 12.41 1.12 4.16
N GLY A 42 13.02 0.29 3.33
CA GLY A 42 13.38 0.65 1.96
C GLY A 42 12.27 0.44 0.94
N THR A 43 11.10 -0.06 1.35
CA THR A 43 9.99 -0.28 0.42
C THR A 43 9.22 1.01 0.15
N ILE A 44 8.65 1.11 -1.04
CA ILE A 44 7.79 2.24 -1.41
C ILE A 44 6.57 2.31 -0.49
N ALA A 45 5.97 1.16 -0.20
CA ALA A 45 4.80 1.08 0.68
C ALA A 45 5.11 1.62 2.08
N TYR A 46 6.25 1.25 2.65
CA TYR A 46 6.63 1.75 3.97
C TYR A 46 6.76 3.27 3.98
N SER A 47 7.45 3.85 3.00
CA SER A 47 7.65 5.31 2.93
C SER A 47 6.35 6.07 2.78
N ILE A 48 5.40 5.55 1.99
CA ILE A 48 4.08 6.16 1.82
C ILE A 48 3.30 6.10 3.14
N LEU A 49 3.26 4.95 3.79
CA LEU A 49 2.56 4.78 5.07
C LEU A 49 3.15 5.67 6.16
N GLU A 50 4.48 5.75 6.24
CA GLU A 50 5.16 6.60 7.21
C GLU A 50 4.81 8.07 7.02
N SER A 51 4.83 8.56 5.79
CA SER A 51 4.56 9.96 5.50
C SER A 51 3.11 10.37 5.79
N HIS A 52 2.18 9.41 5.81
CA HIS A 52 0.76 9.66 6.06
C HIS A 52 0.31 9.23 7.45
N ASN A 53 1.20 8.64 8.24
CA ASN A 53 0.88 8.16 9.59
C ASN A 53 0.85 9.31 10.58
N THR A 54 -0.28 9.51 11.26
CA THR A 54 -0.44 10.53 12.31
C THR A 54 -0.15 10.00 13.71
N SER A 55 0.08 8.69 13.86
CA SER A 55 0.47 8.10 15.13
C SER A 55 2.00 8.08 15.27
N SER A 56 2.49 7.89 16.48
CA SER A 56 3.93 7.75 16.73
C SER A 56 4.43 6.31 16.57
N ASP A 57 3.51 5.36 16.33
CA ASP A 57 3.82 3.93 16.27
C ASP A 57 3.60 3.40 14.85
N MET A 58 4.66 2.90 14.21
CA MET A 58 4.58 2.33 12.87
C MET A 58 3.98 0.91 12.84
N ASN A 59 3.74 0.30 13.99
CA ASN A 59 3.02 -0.98 14.09
C ASN A 59 1.52 -0.79 14.25
N LYS A 60 1.07 0.42 14.62
CA LYS A 60 -0.34 0.80 14.74
C LYS A 60 -0.55 2.11 14.01
N LEU A 61 -0.89 2.00 12.74
CA LEU A 61 -0.97 3.15 11.85
C LEU A 61 -2.30 3.89 12.02
N LYS A 62 -2.23 5.21 11.94
CA LYS A 62 -3.41 6.07 11.86
C LYS A 62 -3.20 6.98 10.65
N ILE A 63 -3.67 6.53 9.51
CA ILE A 63 -3.35 7.12 8.22
C ILE A 63 -4.31 8.26 7.90
N LYS A 64 -3.75 9.38 7.43
CA LYS A 64 -4.51 10.48 6.86
C LYS A 64 -4.37 10.43 5.35
N PHE A 65 -5.47 10.22 4.66
CA PHE A 65 -5.49 10.16 3.20
C PHE A 65 -5.45 11.56 2.59
N ASP A 66 -4.81 11.68 1.43
CA ASP A 66 -4.72 12.94 0.68
C ASP A 66 -5.94 13.18 -0.17
N ALA A 67 -6.50 12.12 -0.75
CA ALA A 67 -7.64 12.19 -1.66
C ALA A 67 -8.29 10.83 -1.73
N MET A 68 -9.52 10.79 -2.25
CA MET A 68 -10.19 9.53 -2.52
C MET A 68 -10.79 9.54 -3.93
N ALA A 69 -10.89 8.37 -4.52
CA ALA A 69 -11.48 8.18 -5.83
C ALA A 69 -12.40 6.97 -5.79
N SER A 70 -13.46 7.03 -6.59
CA SER A 70 -14.32 5.87 -6.80
C SER A 70 -14.67 5.75 -8.27
N HIS A 71 -15.18 4.59 -8.65
CA HIS A 71 -15.71 4.40 -10.00
C HIS A 71 -17.23 4.48 -9.99
N ASP A 72 -17.80 4.60 -11.17
CA ASP A 72 -19.22 4.86 -11.39
C ASP A 72 -20.16 3.80 -10.80
N ILE A 73 -19.76 2.51 -10.82
CA ILE A 73 -20.61 1.43 -10.30
C ILE A 73 -20.82 1.55 -8.79
N THR A 74 -19.79 1.90 -8.03
CA THR A 74 -19.88 1.96 -6.57
C THR A 74 -20.36 3.31 -6.04
N TYR A 75 -20.45 4.30 -6.90
CA TYR A 75 -20.75 5.69 -6.51
C TYR A 75 -22.04 5.82 -5.71
N VAL A 76 -23.12 5.20 -6.17
CA VAL A 76 -24.42 5.32 -5.51
C VAL A 76 -24.38 4.77 -4.08
N GLY A 77 -23.76 3.62 -3.87
CA GLY A 77 -23.60 3.03 -2.54
C GLY A 77 -22.78 3.92 -1.61
N ILE A 78 -21.70 4.50 -2.11
CA ILE A 78 -20.86 5.42 -1.35
C ILE A 78 -21.65 6.64 -0.92
N ILE A 79 -22.41 7.27 -1.82
CA ILE A 79 -23.21 8.47 -1.51
C ILE A 79 -24.32 8.14 -0.50
N GLN A 80 -25.00 7.01 -0.66
CA GLN A 80 -26.04 6.59 0.27
C GLN A 80 -25.47 6.38 1.68
N THR A 81 -24.34 5.69 1.79
CA THR A 81 -23.69 5.47 3.08
C THR A 81 -23.25 6.78 3.72
N ALA A 82 -22.67 7.68 2.94
CA ALA A 82 -22.23 8.98 3.43
C ALA A 82 -23.40 9.80 3.97
N LYS A 83 -24.51 9.84 3.24
CA LYS A 83 -25.71 10.55 3.70
C LYS A 83 -26.31 9.95 4.96
N ALA A 84 -26.36 8.61 5.03
CA ALA A 84 -26.89 7.91 6.20
C ALA A 84 -26.04 8.17 7.46
N SER A 85 -24.73 8.42 7.30
CA SER A 85 -23.85 8.74 8.43
C SER A 85 -23.89 10.24 8.81
N GLY A 86 -24.71 11.05 8.13
CA GLY A 86 -24.82 12.48 8.41
C GLY A 86 -23.78 13.34 7.71
N MET A 87 -23.01 12.79 6.82
CA MET A 87 -21.97 13.52 6.09
C MET A 87 -22.60 14.42 5.03
N LYS A 88 -22.19 15.69 5.00
CA LYS A 88 -22.68 16.68 4.01
C LYS A 88 -21.72 16.84 2.84
N LYS A 89 -20.42 16.58 3.04
CA LYS A 89 -19.39 16.61 2.02
C LYS A 89 -18.26 15.71 2.46
N PHE A 90 -17.44 15.27 1.51
CA PHE A 90 -16.24 14.50 1.84
C PHE A 90 -15.17 15.44 2.43
N PRO A 91 -14.47 15.02 3.50
CA PRO A 91 -13.46 15.85 4.17
C PRO A 91 -12.16 15.99 3.39
N ILE A 92 -11.98 15.21 2.34
CA ILE A 92 -10.79 15.22 1.48
C ILE A 92 -11.22 15.33 0.02
N PRO A 93 -10.31 15.74 -0.89
CA PRO A 93 -10.63 15.78 -2.31
C PRO A 93 -11.14 14.44 -2.83
N TYR A 94 -12.16 14.48 -3.66
CA TYR A 94 -12.83 13.30 -4.19
C TYR A 94 -12.97 13.39 -5.70
N VAL A 95 -12.69 12.29 -6.39
CA VAL A 95 -12.85 12.17 -7.83
C VAL A 95 -13.71 10.96 -8.16
N LEU A 96 -14.72 11.18 -8.97
CA LEU A 96 -15.53 10.12 -9.57
C LEU A 96 -14.97 9.81 -10.96
N THR A 97 -14.56 8.56 -11.16
CA THR A 97 -14.08 8.12 -12.46
C THR A 97 -15.15 7.29 -13.16
N ASN A 98 -15.33 7.53 -14.44
CA ASN A 98 -16.26 6.75 -15.27
C ASN A 98 -15.45 5.76 -16.10
N CYS A 99 -15.31 4.55 -15.57
CA CYS A 99 -14.53 3.49 -16.19
C CYS A 99 -15.38 2.35 -16.76
N HIS A 100 -16.72 2.47 -16.68
CA HIS A 100 -17.67 1.53 -17.25
C HIS A 100 -18.51 2.25 -18.31
N ASN A 101 -19.15 1.47 -19.15
CA ASN A 101 -19.96 2.03 -20.23
C ASN A 101 -21.33 2.50 -19.70
N SER A 102 -21.32 3.44 -18.80
CA SER A 102 -22.52 4.07 -18.24
C SER A 102 -22.73 5.44 -18.86
N LEU A 103 -23.84 5.61 -19.54
CA LEU A 103 -24.22 6.87 -20.14
C LEU A 103 -25.33 7.55 -19.37
#